data_8488cedbd7accaea2d85463a8527f7de
#
_entry.id   8488cedbd7accaea2d85463a8527f7de
#
_cell.length_a   1.000
_cell.length_b   1.000
_cell.length_c   1.000
_cell.angle_alpha   90.00
_cell.angle_beta   90.00
_cell.angle_gamma   90.00
#
_symmetry.space_group_name_H-M   'P 1'
#
loop_
_entity.id
_entity.type
_entity.pdbx_description
1 polymer ?
#
loop_
_entity_poly.entity_id
_entity_poly.type
_entity_poly.pdbx_seq_one_letter_code
_entity_poly.pdbx_strand_id
1 'polypeptide(L)'
;PRPVVVTDPVFSADGSLAPVRELLEVCRRHGALLLVDEAHGLGVRGGGRGLLYELGLAGAPDVVMTTTLSKALGSQGGVVLGPTPVRAHLIDAARPFIFDTG
;
A
#
# COMPACT_ATOMS: atom_id res chain seq x y z
N PRO A 1 -1.15 19.93 -8.23
CA PRO A 1 -1.46 18.54 -7.86
C PRO A 1 -0.19 17.80 -7.46
N ARG A 2 -0.31 16.94 -6.49
CA ARG A 2 0.81 16.14 -5.99
C ARG A 2 0.97 14.89 -6.86
N PRO A 3 2.18 14.57 -7.38
CA PRO A 3 2.39 13.32 -8.11
C PRO A 3 2.21 12.11 -7.20
N VAL A 4 1.75 11.00 -7.79
CA VAL A 4 1.62 9.72 -7.10
C VAL A 4 2.38 8.67 -7.89
N VAL A 5 3.27 7.94 -7.22
CA VAL A 5 3.97 6.78 -7.78
C VAL A 5 3.31 5.53 -7.21
N VAL A 6 2.98 4.59 -8.07
CA VAL A 6 2.31 3.34 -7.69
C VAL A 6 3.19 2.15 -8.03
N THR A 7 3.35 1.23 -7.11
CA THR A 7 4.11 0.00 -7.33
C THR A 7 3.56 -1.16 -6.51
N ASP A 8 3.76 -2.37 -7.02
CA ASP A 8 3.72 -3.59 -6.22
C ASP A 8 5.10 -3.78 -5.56
N PRO A 9 5.20 -4.04 -4.28
CA PRO A 9 6.49 -4.33 -3.66
C PRO A 9 6.97 -5.75 -3.97
N VAL A 10 6.02 -6.67 -4.17
CA VAL A 10 6.27 -8.04 -4.62
C VAL A 10 5.44 -8.27 -5.87
N PHE A 11 6.10 -8.50 -7.00
CA PHE A 11 5.41 -8.69 -8.28
C PHE A 11 4.79 -10.09 -8.38
N SER A 12 3.55 -10.16 -8.83
CA SER A 12 2.78 -11.41 -8.89
C SER A 12 3.34 -12.41 -9.90
N ALA A 13 3.96 -11.94 -10.97
CA ALA A 13 4.40 -12.78 -12.07
C ALA A 13 5.56 -13.71 -11.70
N ASP A 14 6.50 -13.23 -10.89
CA ASP A 14 7.76 -13.95 -10.60
C ASP A 14 8.21 -13.84 -9.14
N GLY A 15 7.48 -13.10 -8.30
CA GLY A 15 7.84 -12.87 -6.91
C GLY A 15 9.02 -11.90 -6.71
N SER A 16 9.49 -11.23 -7.76
CA SER A 16 10.57 -10.26 -7.63
C SER A 16 10.16 -9.06 -6.79
N LEU A 17 11.15 -8.40 -6.19
CA LEU A 17 10.92 -7.27 -5.30
C LEU A 17 11.17 -5.95 -6.03
N ALA A 18 10.28 -4.98 -5.84
CA ALA A 18 10.50 -3.61 -6.31
C ALA A 18 11.53 -2.89 -5.42
N PRO A 19 12.29 -1.92 -5.97
CA PRO A 19 13.25 -1.12 -5.20
C PRO A 19 12.51 -0.02 -4.40
N VAL A 20 11.75 -0.43 -3.38
CA VAL A 20 10.82 0.46 -2.66
C VAL A 20 11.53 1.61 -1.95
N ARG A 21 12.71 1.36 -1.33
CA ARG A 21 13.47 2.43 -0.66
C ARG A 21 13.90 3.51 -1.63
N GLU A 22 14.43 3.11 -2.78
CA GLU A 22 14.91 4.01 -3.82
C GLU A 22 13.75 4.79 -4.43
N LEU A 23 12.60 4.14 -4.65
CA LEU A 23 11.38 4.81 -5.11
C LEU A 23 10.89 5.85 -4.11
N LEU A 24 10.92 5.53 -2.82
CA LEU A 24 10.52 6.47 -1.78
C LEU A 24 11.45 7.70 -1.73
N GLU A 25 12.75 7.50 -1.88
CA GLU A 25 13.71 8.61 -1.96
C GLU A 25 13.40 9.53 -3.14
N VAL A 26 13.12 8.97 -4.31
CA VAL A 26 12.73 9.75 -5.50
C VAL A 26 11.43 10.50 -5.24
N CYS A 27 10.43 9.84 -4.65
CA CYS A 27 9.16 10.48 -4.28
C CYS A 27 9.39 11.68 -3.36
N ARG A 28 10.22 11.53 -2.34
CA ARG A 28 10.51 12.61 -1.39
C ARG A 28 11.19 13.80 -2.05
N ARG A 29 12.11 13.56 -2.98
CA ARG A 29 12.78 14.63 -3.73
C ARG A 29 11.82 15.42 -4.62
N HIS A 30 10.74 14.82 -5.08
CA HIS A 30 9.77 15.43 -5.99
C HIS A 30 8.43 15.76 -5.33
N GLY A 31 8.32 15.63 -4.02
CA GLY A 31 7.07 15.87 -3.31
C GLY A 31 5.95 14.91 -3.69
N ALA A 32 6.29 13.72 -4.16
CA ALA A 32 5.33 12.69 -4.57
C ALA A 32 4.89 11.81 -3.40
N LEU A 33 3.68 11.27 -3.53
CA LEU A 33 3.18 10.21 -2.65
C LEU A 33 3.56 8.85 -3.25
N LEU A 34 3.99 7.91 -2.42
CA LEU A 34 4.21 6.52 -2.84
C LEU A 34 3.02 5.67 -2.40
N LEU A 35 2.34 5.05 -3.36
CA LEU A 35 1.30 4.06 -3.11
C LEU A 35 1.84 2.67 -3.41
N VAL A 36 1.80 1.79 -2.41
CA VAL A 36 2.36 0.44 -2.48
C VAL A 36 1.23 -0.57 -2.30
N ASP A 37 1.03 -1.43 -3.30
CA ASP A 37 0.02 -2.50 -3.23
C ASP A 37 0.66 -3.79 -2.71
N GLU A 38 0.43 -4.10 -1.44
CA GLU A 38 0.96 -5.28 -0.75
C GLU A 38 0.12 -6.55 -0.95
N ALA A 39 -0.66 -6.63 -2.04
CA ALA A 39 -1.50 -7.80 -2.28
C ALA A 39 -0.74 -9.13 -2.29
N HIS A 40 0.52 -9.13 -2.71
CA HIS A 40 1.40 -10.31 -2.75
C HIS A 40 2.50 -10.31 -1.68
N GLY A 41 2.64 -9.23 -0.90
CA GLY A 41 3.61 -9.13 0.19
C GLY A 41 3.05 -9.49 1.55
N LEU A 42 1.82 -9.08 1.82
CA LEU A 42 1.14 -9.35 3.08
C LEU A 42 0.91 -10.87 3.24
N GLY A 43 1.25 -11.40 4.40
CA GLY A 43 1.20 -12.83 4.67
C GLY A 43 2.41 -13.62 4.19
N VAL A 44 3.33 -13.00 3.43
CA VAL A 44 4.49 -13.66 2.82
C VAL A 44 5.81 -13.06 3.30
N ARG A 45 5.93 -11.73 3.28
CA ARG A 45 7.16 -11.01 3.65
C ARG A 45 7.02 -10.36 5.03
N GLY A 46 8.16 -10.01 5.64
CA GLY A 46 8.18 -9.29 6.91
C GLY A 46 7.50 -10.03 8.06
N GLY A 47 7.68 -11.35 8.16
CA GLY A 47 6.99 -12.14 9.17
C GLY A 47 5.47 -12.19 8.98
N GLY A 48 5.00 -12.00 7.77
CA GLY A 48 3.58 -11.93 7.41
C GLY A 48 3.01 -10.52 7.37
N ARG A 49 3.78 -9.50 7.77
CA ARG A 49 3.31 -8.10 7.83
C ARG A 49 3.53 -7.30 6.55
N GLY A 50 4.16 -7.91 5.55
CA GLY A 50 4.40 -7.28 4.26
C GLY A 50 5.82 -6.73 4.10
N LEU A 51 6.17 -6.35 2.85
CA LEU A 51 7.51 -5.87 2.54
C LEU A 51 7.79 -4.50 3.15
N LEU A 52 6.81 -3.59 3.21
CA LEU A 52 7.00 -2.28 3.86
C LEU A 52 7.42 -2.44 5.32
N TYR A 53 6.80 -3.37 6.03
CA TYR A 53 7.19 -3.67 7.41
C TYR A 53 8.61 -4.23 7.48
N GLU A 54 8.96 -5.18 6.59
CA GLU A 54 10.30 -5.77 6.52
C GLU A 54 11.38 -4.71 6.30
N LEU A 55 11.09 -3.69 5.49
CA LEU A 55 12.01 -2.59 5.18
C LEU A 55 12.01 -1.47 6.23
N GLY A 56 11.14 -1.54 7.24
CA GLY A 56 11.00 -0.48 8.24
C GLY A 56 10.31 0.77 7.71
N LEU A 57 9.53 0.65 6.65
CA LEU A 57 8.85 1.77 5.99
C LEU A 57 7.35 1.83 6.29
N ALA A 58 6.82 0.85 7.03
CA ALA A 58 5.41 0.86 7.44
C ALA A 58 5.13 2.09 8.32
N GLY A 59 4.07 2.81 8.00
CA GLY A 59 3.70 4.03 8.74
C GLY A 59 4.43 5.30 8.33
N ALA A 60 5.30 5.27 7.31
CA ALA A 60 5.94 6.47 6.79
C ALA A 60 4.88 7.47 6.26
N PRO A 61 5.04 8.79 6.52
CA PRO A 61 3.97 9.77 6.27
C PRO A 61 3.64 10.00 4.80
N ASP A 62 4.54 9.68 3.89
CA ASP A 62 4.40 9.83 2.44
C ASP A 62 4.18 8.50 1.72
N VAL A 63 3.82 7.47 2.46
CA VAL A 63 3.50 6.14 1.94
C VAL A 63 2.05 5.78 2.24
N VAL A 64 1.32 5.34 1.22
CA VAL A 64 0.00 4.73 1.34
C VAL A 64 0.12 3.27 0.93
N MET A 65 -0.41 2.38 1.72
CA MET A 65 -0.41 0.95 1.45
C MET A 65 -1.83 0.49 1.13
N THR A 66 -1.97 -0.29 0.07
CA THR A 66 -3.19 -1.06 -0.19
C THR A 66 -2.88 -2.54 -0.08
N THR A 67 -3.88 -3.34 0.24
CA THR A 67 -3.74 -4.79 0.24
C THR A 67 -5.10 -5.46 0.11
N THR A 68 -5.08 -6.77 -0.09
CA THR A 68 -6.27 -7.61 -0.16
C THR A 68 -6.25 -8.67 0.95
N LEU A 69 -7.43 -9.04 1.40
CA LEU A 69 -7.61 -10.16 2.33
C LEU A 69 -7.88 -11.48 1.58
N SER A 70 -7.98 -11.45 0.25
CA SER A 70 -8.43 -12.58 -0.57
C SER A 70 -7.32 -13.49 -1.08
N LYS A 71 -6.07 -13.21 -0.75
CA LYS A 71 -4.91 -14.02 -1.16
C LYS A 71 -4.35 -14.80 0.02
N ALA A 72 -3.20 -14.43 0.53
CA ALA A 72 -2.53 -15.16 1.61
C ALA A 72 -3.39 -15.30 2.88
N LEU A 73 -4.29 -14.36 3.13
CA LEU A 73 -5.17 -14.40 4.31
C LEU A 73 -6.45 -15.20 4.10
N GLY A 74 -6.74 -15.65 2.88
CA GLY A 74 -7.88 -16.54 2.58
C GLY A 74 -9.25 -15.98 2.93
N SER A 75 -9.42 -14.66 2.94
CA SER A 75 -10.65 -13.99 3.30
C SER A 75 -11.18 -13.15 2.13
N GLN A 76 -12.00 -12.15 2.39
CA GLN A 76 -12.53 -11.24 1.38
C GLN A 76 -12.38 -9.81 1.87
N GLY A 77 -12.13 -8.89 0.94
CA GLY A 77 -12.05 -7.47 1.21
C GLY A 77 -10.71 -6.84 0.82
N GLY A 78 -10.68 -5.53 0.87
CA GLY A 78 -9.49 -4.72 0.65
C GLY A 78 -9.25 -3.79 1.83
N VAL A 79 -8.00 -3.37 2.00
CA VAL A 79 -7.59 -2.48 3.08
C VAL A 79 -6.71 -1.38 2.50
N VAL A 80 -6.91 -0.16 2.97
CA VAL A 80 -6.03 0.98 2.71
C VAL A 80 -5.47 1.48 4.03
N LEU A 81 -4.17 1.58 4.12
CA LEU A 81 -3.46 2.11 5.28
C LEU A 81 -2.66 3.34 4.85
N GLY A 82 -2.84 4.44 5.55
CA GLY A 82 -2.18 5.68 5.19
C GLY A 82 -2.25 6.73 6.29
N PRO A 83 -1.63 7.90 6.06
CA PRO A 83 -1.73 9.03 6.98
C PRO A 83 -3.18 9.45 7.24
N THR A 84 -3.43 10.02 8.40
CA THR A 84 -4.79 10.42 8.81
C THR A 84 -5.54 11.27 7.78
N PRO A 85 -4.92 12.28 7.11
CA PRO A 85 -5.63 13.06 6.09
C PRO A 85 -6.11 12.21 4.90
N VAL A 86 -5.33 11.21 4.48
CA VAL A 86 -5.72 10.29 3.40
C VAL A 86 -6.90 9.43 3.83
N ARG A 87 -6.85 8.87 5.03
CA ARG A 87 -7.93 8.07 5.59
C ARG A 87 -9.23 8.86 5.71
N ALA A 88 -9.16 10.07 6.24
CA ALA A 88 -10.32 10.93 6.37
C ALA A 88 -10.95 11.25 5.01
N HIS A 89 -10.14 11.56 4.00
CA HIS A 89 -10.63 11.81 2.64
C HIS A 89 -11.31 10.58 2.03
N LEU A 90 -10.74 9.40 2.22
CA LEU A 90 -11.32 8.16 1.71
C LEU A 90 -12.67 7.84 2.35
N ILE A 91 -12.82 8.05 3.65
CA ILE A 91 -14.10 7.85 4.34
C ILE A 91 -15.18 8.75 3.74
N ASP A 92 -14.85 9.99 3.42
CA ASP A 92 -15.81 10.98 2.92
C ASP A 92 -16.10 10.85 1.43
N ALA A 93 -15.12 10.43 0.62
CA ALA A 93 -15.19 10.56 -0.84
C ALA A 93 -15.09 9.24 -1.61
N ALA A 94 -14.54 8.16 -1.02
CA ALA A 94 -14.38 6.91 -1.74
C ALA A 94 -15.72 6.18 -1.89
N ARG A 95 -16.10 5.92 -3.13
CA ARG A 95 -17.37 5.24 -3.44
C ARG A 95 -17.56 3.89 -2.75
N PRO A 96 -16.51 3.03 -2.63
CA PRO A 96 -16.66 1.75 -1.93
C PRO A 96 -17.05 1.85 -0.46
N PHE A 97 -16.88 3.03 0.17
CA PHE A 97 -17.33 3.27 1.54
C PHE A 97 -18.74 3.89 1.60
N ILE A 98 -19.28 4.30 0.44
CA ILE A 98 -20.60 4.92 0.34
C ILE A 98 -21.51 3.94 -0.42
N PHE A 99 -22.57 3.49 0.22
CA PHE A 99 -23.53 2.54 -0.36
C PHE A 99 -22.93 1.18 -0.71
N ASP A 100 -21.84 0.78 -0.06
CA ASP A 100 -21.32 -0.56 -0.23
C ASP A 100 -22.14 -1.55 0.60
N THR A 101 -22.50 -2.67 -0.03
CA THR A 101 -23.15 -3.78 0.65
C THR A 101 -22.26 -5.00 0.49
N GLY A 102 -21.81 -5.51 1.60
CA GLY A 102 -20.95 -6.68 1.62
C GLY A 102 -21.59 -7.93 1.03
#